data_2e3dd2ea632ec76f65e3735032094ba0
#
_entry.id   2e3dd2ea632ec76f65e3735032094ba0
#
_cell.length_a   1.000
_cell.length_b   1.000
_cell.length_c   1.000
_cell.angle_alpha   90.00
_cell.angle_beta   90.00
_cell.angle_gamma   90.00
#
_symmetry.space_group_name_H-M   'P 1'
#
loop_
_entity.id
_entity.type
_entity.pdbx_description
1 polymer ?
#
loop_
_entity_poly.entity_id
_entity_poly.type
_entity_poly.pdbx_seq_one_letter_code
_entity_poly.pdbx_strand_id
1 'polypeptide(L)'
;SSGLVGSEMCIRDRLIGGSADLSGSNNTKTNNSKIINSKNFNGNYIHYGVREHGMAAVMNGLALYGGIIPYGGTFLIFSDYCKPSIRLSALMGLKVIYVFSHDSIGLGEDGPTHQPIEQLTGLRAIPNLNVFRPADINETFECWEIALKSENTPSAIALSRQKVPYINPSNSKENKCEKGAYVVNLTSHESNVTLVASGTEVELALKVQDKLKENNIHSKVVSMPCMELFDKQPEDYKKDILEENSLIITLEAGSVMSWQKYIKNKGANLGIDKFGESAPYKEVYKHFKLSEEDITNFIQKKLRE
;
A
#
# COMPACT_ATOMS: atom_id res chain seq x y z
N SER A 1 -33.01 5.43 5.13
CA SER A 1 -31.83 6.00 5.87
C SER A 1 -31.46 5.21 7.14
N SER A 2 -32.35 4.36 7.66
CA SER A 2 -32.07 3.56 8.88
C SER A 2 -31.14 2.35 8.67
N GLY A 3 -30.99 1.86 7.45
CA GLY A 3 -30.14 0.71 7.15
C GLY A 3 -28.63 0.99 7.15
N LEU A 4 -28.21 2.18 6.69
CA LEU A 4 -26.79 2.58 6.67
C LEU A 4 -26.24 2.86 8.09
N VAL A 5 -27.01 3.56 8.91
CA VAL A 5 -26.60 3.89 10.29
C VAL A 5 -26.43 2.63 11.15
N GLY A 6 -27.27 1.60 10.93
CA GLY A 6 -27.16 0.33 11.64
C GLY A 6 -25.92 -0.48 11.24
N SER A 7 -25.53 -0.48 9.96
CA SER A 7 -24.34 -1.20 9.47
C SER A 7 -23.04 -0.54 9.92
N GLU A 8 -22.94 0.79 9.91
CA GLU A 8 -21.77 1.52 10.38
C GLU A 8 -21.56 1.39 11.89
N MET A 9 -22.62 1.44 12.69
CA MET A 9 -22.56 1.16 14.13
C MET A 9 -22.09 -0.29 14.39
N CYS A 10 -22.63 -1.28 13.66
CA CYS A 10 -22.22 -2.67 13.80
C CYS A 10 -20.74 -2.90 13.47
N ILE A 11 -20.19 -2.21 12.49
CA ILE A 11 -18.76 -2.32 12.15
C ILE A 11 -17.90 -1.67 13.24
N ARG A 12 -18.25 -0.49 13.70
CA ARG A 12 -17.52 0.25 14.71
C ARG A 12 -17.40 -0.50 16.03
N ASP A 13 -18.51 -1.11 16.47
CA ASP A 13 -18.55 -1.83 17.76
C ASP A 13 -17.80 -3.16 17.71
N ARG A 14 -17.51 -3.69 16.52
CA ARG A 14 -16.76 -4.94 16.31
C ARG A 14 -15.26 -4.74 16.12
N LEU A 15 -14.81 -3.52 15.86
CA LEU A 15 -13.39 -3.23 15.64
C LEU A 15 -12.61 -3.31 16.96
N ILE A 16 -11.65 -4.24 17.03
CA ILE A 16 -10.66 -4.32 18.12
C ILE A 16 -9.29 -4.06 17.52
N GLY A 17 -8.72 -2.92 17.92
CA GLY A 17 -7.40 -2.49 17.48
C GLY A 17 -6.27 -2.92 18.40
N GLY A 18 -5.04 -2.75 17.93
CA GLY A 18 -3.87 -2.96 18.74
C GLY A 18 -2.57 -2.57 18.05
N SER A 19 -1.48 -2.67 18.79
CA SER A 19 -0.14 -2.44 18.27
C SER A 19 0.91 -3.25 19.03
N ALA A 20 1.94 -3.66 18.29
CA ALA A 20 3.14 -4.30 18.85
C ALA A 20 4.13 -3.23 19.35
N ASP A 21 3.74 -2.53 20.42
CA ASP A 21 4.52 -1.48 21.12
C ASP A 21 4.84 -0.21 20.31
N LEU A 22 4.12 0.04 19.21
CA LEU A 22 4.36 1.15 18.28
C LEU A 22 3.14 2.07 18.13
N SER A 23 2.23 2.11 19.12
CA SER A 23 0.97 2.88 19.05
C SER A 23 1.17 4.35 18.71
N GLY A 24 2.22 4.98 19.22
CA GLY A 24 2.54 6.39 18.97
C GLY A 24 3.14 6.65 17.57
N SER A 25 3.75 5.62 16.96
CA SER A 25 4.42 5.75 15.65
C SER A 25 3.51 5.35 14.48
N ASN A 26 2.71 4.31 14.65
CA ASN A 26 1.80 3.84 13.59
C ASN A 26 0.37 4.36 13.71
N ASN A 27 0.06 5.17 14.74
CA ASN A 27 -1.21 5.87 14.91
C ASN A 27 -2.47 4.99 14.81
N THR A 28 -2.38 3.74 15.23
CA THR A 28 -3.51 2.78 15.23
C THR A 28 -4.51 3.00 16.36
N LYS A 29 -4.16 3.84 17.34
CA LYS A 29 -5.01 4.20 18.46
C LYS A 29 -5.73 5.52 18.20
N THR A 30 -7.05 5.53 18.33
CA THR A 30 -7.89 6.75 18.21
C THR A 30 -8.14 7.38 19.58
N ASN A 31 -8.64 8.63 19.62
CA ASN A 31 -9.01 9.32 20.86
C ASN A 31 -10.13 8.60 21.62
N ASN A 32 -10.96 7.81 20.93
CA ASN A 32 -12.06 7.04 21.52
C ASN A 32 -11.65 5.62 21.92
N SER A 33 -10.41 5.21 21.70
CA SER A 33 -9.92 3.88 22.03
C SER A 33 -9.79 3.71 23.54
N LYS A 34 -10.39 2.64 24.05
CA LYS A 34 -10.28 2.22 25.45
C LYS A 34 -9.38 1.00 25.56
N ILE A 35 -8.41 1.03 26.44
CA ILE A 35 -7.43 -0.05 26.59
C ILE A 35 -8.06 -1.23 27.29
N ILE A 36 -7.90 -2.43 26.71
CA ILE A 36 -8.22 -3.71 27.36
C ILE A 36 -7.06 -4.08 28.28
N ASN A 37 -7.35 -4.33 29.56
CA ASN A 37 -6.38 -4.79 30.54
C ASN A 37 -7.05 -5.65 31.62
N SER A 38 -6.27 -6.19 32.59
CA SER A 38 -6.77 -7.09 33.64
C SER A 38 -7.85 -6.47 34.56
N LYS A 39 -8.02 -5.15 34.55
CA LYS A 39 -9.04 -4.43 35.37
C LYS A 39 -10.20 -3.92 34.49
N ASN A 40 -10.05 -3.89 33.17
CA ASN A 40 -11.06 -3.37 32.25
C ASN A 40 -11.09 -4.19 30.97
N PHE A 41 -12.09 -5.04 30.81
CA PHE A 41 -12.32 -5.84 29.61
C PHE A 41 -13.28 -5.19 28.62
N ASN A 42 -13.89 -4.03 28.95
CA ASN A 42 -14.83 -3.30 28.08
C ASN A 42 -14.10 -2.32 27.13
N GLY A 43 -12.85 -2.63 26.76
CA GLY A 43 -12.08 -1.84 25.83
C GLY A 43 -12.19 -2.32 24.40
N ASN A 44 -11.54 -1.60 23.50
CA ASN A 44 -11.44 -1.93 22.09
C ASN A 44 -10.01 -1.78 21.53
N TYR A 45 -9.00 -1.70 22.42
CA TYR A 45 -7.61 -1.56 22.01
C TYR A 45 -6.67 -2.37 22.92
N ILE A 46 -5.75 -3.13 22.30
CA ILE A 46 -4.81 -4.02 22.98
C ILE A 46 -3.37 -3.54 22.74
N HIS A 47 -2.62 -3.35 23.83
CA HIS A 47 -1.17 -3.21 23.77
C HIS A 47 -0.52 -4.59 23.79
N TYR A 48 -0.04 -5.06 22.65
CA TYR A 48 0.54 -6.40 22.52
C TYR A 48 1.98 -6.47 23.05
N GLY A 49 2.65 -5.33 23.25
CA GLY A 49 4.09 -5.26 23.52
C GLY A 49 4.90 -5.62 22.28
N VAL A 50 6.21 -5.79 22.41
CA VAL A 50 7.12 -6.19 21.32
C VAL A 50 6.89 -7.67 20.99
N ARG A 51 5.78 -8.00 20.33
CA ARG A 51 5.31 -9.38 20.07
C ARG A 51 4.49 -9.43 18.78
N GLU A 52 5.09 -9.14 17.65
CA GLU A 52 4.41 -9.06 16.34
C GLU A 52 3.73 -10.38 15.98
N HIS A 53 4.43 -11.49 16.16
CA HIS A 53 3.85 -12.82 15.93
C HIS A 53 2.66 -13.10 16.87
N GLY A 54 2.82 -12.81 18.16
CA GLY A 54 1.75 -12.95 19.15
C GLY A 54 0.55 -12.08 18.84
N MET A 55 0.77 -10.82 18.43
CA MET A 55 -0.29 -9.92 17.95
C MET A 55 -1.07 -10.55 16.79
N ALA A 56 -0.38 -10.97 15.75
CA ALA A 56 -1.01 -11.56 14.56
C ALA A 56 -1.74 -12.87 14.89
N ALA A 57 -1.18 -13.71 15.75
CA ALA A 57 -1.83 -14.96 16.20
C ALA A 57 -3.09 -14.69 17.04
N VAL A 58 -3.05 -13.71 17.95
CA VAL A 58 -4.24 -13.29 18.72
C VAL A 58 -5.32 -12.73 17.79
N MET A 59 -4.95 -11.92 16.80
CA MET A 59 -5.91 -11.40 15.81
C MET A 59 -6.58 -12.54 15.03
N ASN A 60 -5.84 -13.59 14.66
CA ASN A 60 -6.42 -14.78 14.05
C ASN A 60 -7.44 -15.46 14.98
N GLY A 61 -7.10 -15.61 16.27
CA GLY A 61 -8.01 -16.17 17.28
C GLY A 61 -9.27 -15.33 17.45
N LEU A 62 -9.15 -13.99 17.48
CA LEU A 62 -10.30 -13.09 17.58
C LEU A 62 -11.21 -13.19 16.35
N ALA A 63 -10.64 -13.26 15.14
CA ALA A 63 -11.38 -13.41 13.92
C ALA A 63 -12.10 -14.79 13.86
N LEU A 64 -11.45 -15.87 14.30
CA LEU A 64 -12.03 -17.22 14.38
C LEU A 64 -13.17 -17.32 15.40
N TYR A 65 -13.06 -16.61 16.51
CA TYR A 65 -14.14 -16.53 17.51
C TYR A 65 -15.43 -15.95 16.92
N GLY A 66 -15.28 -15.03 15.95
CA GLY A 66 -16.40 -14.40 15.26
C GLY A 66 -16.95 -13.17 15.96
N GLY A 67 -17.68 -12.34 15.20
CA GLY A 67 -18.28 -11.11 15.71
C GLY A 67 -17.28 -9.96 15.96
N ILE A 68 -15.99 -10.16 15.78
CA ILE A 68 -14.91 -9.19 15.98
C ILE A 68 -14.15 -9.00 14.68
N ILE A 69 -13.79 -7.76 14.36
CA ILE A 69 -12.90 -7.40 13.25
C ILE A 69 -11.59 -6.89 13.87
N PRO A 70 -10.56 -7.74 13.99
CA PRO A 70 -9.29 -7.34 14.57
C PRO A 70 -8.45 -6.55 13.57
N TYR A 71 -7.80 -5.48 14.06
CA TYR A 71 -6.72 -4.82 13.34
C TYR A 71 -5.51 -4.61 14.25
N GLY A 72 -4.31 -4.70 13.68
CA GLY A 72 -3.09 -4.56 14.47
C GLY A 72 -1.98 -3.90 13.68
N GLY A 73 -1.20 -3.06 14.36
CA GLY A 73 -0.17 -2.24 13.76
C GLY A 73 1.23 -2.54 14.23
N THR A 74 2.17 -2.50 13.27
CA THR A 74 3.60 -2.47 13.48
C THR A 74 4.28 -1.78 12.28
N PHE A 75 5.60 -1.68 12.22
CA PHE A 75 6.30 -1.24 11.02
C PHE A 75 6.32 -2.33 9.94
N LEU A 76 6.37 -1.94 8.67
CA LEU A 76 6.34 -2.91 7.57
C LEU A 76 7.51 -3.89 7.63
N ILE A 77 8.70 -3.44 8.00
CA ILE A 77 9.87 -4.32 8.17
C ILE A 77 9.60 -5.44 9.19
N PHE A 78 8.83 -5.17 10.24
CA PHE A 78 8.50 -6.16 11.27
C PHE A 78 7.39 -7.13 10.85
N SER A 79 6.83 -6.98 9.65
CA SER A 79 5.97 -8.01 9.06
C SER A 79 6.70 -9.37 8.97
N ASP A 80 8.02 -9.36 8.86
CA ASP A 80 8.84 -10.58 8.84
C ASP A 80 8.69 -11.40 10.13
N TYR A 81 8.52 -10.75 11.28
CA TYR A 81 8.29 -11.45 12.55
C TYR A 81 6.90 -12.07 12.65
N CYS A 82 5.88 -11.53 11.99
CA CYS A 82 4.51 -12.06 12.04
C CYS A 82 4.06 -12.75 10.74
N LYS A 83 4.91 -12.86 9.74
CA LYS A 83 4.60 -13.45 8.44
C LYS A 83 3.99 -14.86 8.50
N PRO A 84 4.43 -15.79 9.37
CA PRO A 84 3.78 -17.09 9.51
C PRO A 84 2.31 -16.98 9.94
N SER A 85 1.98 -16.08 10.87
CA SER A 85 0.60 -15.84 11.31
C SER A 85 -0.24 -15.15 10.25
N ILE A 86 0.34 -14.21 9.46
CA ILE A 86 -0.32 -13.59 8.31
C ILE A 86 -0.67 -14.65 7.27
N ARG A 87 0.26 -15.57 6.99
CA ARG A 87 0.01 -16.69 6.08
C ARG A 87 -1.12 -17.58 6.56
N LEU A 88 -1.24 -17.82 7.86
CA LEU A 88 -2.35 -18.58 8.44
C LEU A 88 -3.68 -17.82 8.32
N SER A 89 -3.70 -16.49 8.50
CA SER A 89 -4.92 -15.69 8.24
C SER A 89 -5.42 -15.90 6.82
N ALA A 90 -4.50 -15.84 5.84
CA ALA A 90 -4.83 -16.01 4.43
C ALA A 90 -5.29 -17.44 4.11
N LEU A 91 -4.61 -18.46 4.65
CA LEU A 91 -4.96 -19.86 4.48
C LEU A 91 -6.34 -20.21 5.06
N MET A 92 -6.68 -19.64 6.21
CA MET A 92 -7.97 -19.86 6.89
C MET A 92 -9.08 -18.92 6.37
N GLY A 93 -8.78 -18.00 5.47
CA GLY A 93 -9.76 -17.03 4.96
C GLY A 93 -10.32 -16.12 6.04
N LEU A 94 -9.45 -15.55 6.88
CA LEU A 94 -9.88 -14.73 8.03
C LEU A 94 -9.93 -13.26 7.69
N LYS A 95 -10.92 -12.56 8.19
CA LYS A 95 -11.04 -11.11 8.14
C LYS A 95 -10.15 -10.48 9.22
N VAL A 96 -8.87 -10.26 8.88
CA VAL A 96 -7.87 -9.63 9.73
C VAL A 96 -7.24 -8.47 8.97
N ILE A 97 -7.04 -7.33 9.64
CA ILE A 97 -6.44 -6.15 9.02
C ILE A 97 -5.09 -5.84 9.68
N TYR A 98 -4.03 -5.95 8.90
CA TYR A 98 -2.68 -5.59 9.29
C TYR A 98 -2.37 -4.16 8.84
N VAL A 99 -1.94 -3.30 9.75
CA VAL A 99 -1.55 -1.90 9.46
C VAL A 99 -0.04 -1.77 9.61
N PHE A 100 0.64 -1.62 8.49
CA PHE A 100 2.09 -1.53 8.44
C PHE A 100 2.52 -0.11 8.08
N SER A 101 2.98 0.66 9.06
CA SER A 101 3.57 1.97 8.79
C SER A 101 5.06 1.87 8.43
N HIS A 102 5.67 2.98 8.00
CA HIS A 102 7.09 3.03 7.61
C HIS A 102 7.39 2.10 6.43
N ASP A 103 6.65 2.31 5.34
CA ASP A 103 6.49 1.40 4.20
C ASP A 103 7.69 1.30 3.25
N SER A 104 8.70 2.16 3.38
CA SER A 104 9.80 2.25 2.40
C SER A 104 11.05 2.92 2.96
N ILE A 105 12.07 3.09 2.14
CA ILE A 105 13.26 3.92 2.42
C ILE A 105 12.89 5.37 2.79
N GLY A 106 11.66 5.80 2.53
CA GLY A 106 11.13 7.11 2.90
C GLY A 106 11.09 7.36 4.40
N LEU A 107 11.31 6.35 5.24
CA LEU A 107 11.48 6.55 6.67
C LEU A 107 12.80 7.26 7.05
N GLY A 108 13.84 7.19 6.19
CA GLY A 108 15.02 8.04 6.30
C GLY A 108 16.09 7.50 7.24
N GLU A 109 16.44 8.28 8.25
CA GLU A 109 17.67 8.15 9.06
C GLU A 109 17.73 6.86 9.91
N ASP A 110 16.61 6.22 10.21
CA ASP A 110 16.58 4.93 10.93
C ASP A 110 17.35 3.82 10.19
N GLY A 111 17.51 4.01 8.86
CA GLY A 111 18.44 3.24 8.05
C GLY A 111 18.01 1.82 7.69
N PRO A 112 18.94 0.99 7.19
CA PRO A 112 18.66 -0.30 6.56
C PRO A 112 17.91 -1.30 7.44
N THR A 113 18.11 -1.25 8.76
CA THR A 113 17.44 -2.18 9.71
C THR A 113 15.95 -1.94 9.82
N HIS A 114 15.46 -0.75 9.42
CA HIS A 114 14.05 -0.35 9.48
C HIS A 114 13.44 -0.10 8.12
N GLN A 115 14.23 -0.01 7.06
CA GLN A 115 13.80 0.24 5.69
C GLN A 115 13.39 -1.07 5.00
N PRO A 116 12.09 -1.31 4.74
CA PRO A 116 11.65 -2.49 4.01
C PRO A 116 12.03 -2.39 2.54
N ILE A 117 12.49 -3.49 1.96
CA ILE A 117 12.81 -3.64 0.54
C ILE A 117 11.97 -4.75 -0.08
N GLU A 118 12.09 -5.99 0.44
CA GLU A 118 11.42 -7.17 -0.08
C GLU A 118 10.07 -7.47 0.60
N GLN A 119 9.71 -6.78 1.67
CA GLN A 119 8.54 -7.10 2.49
C GLN A 119 7.22 -7.01 1.70
N LEU A 120 7.04 -5.95 0.89
CA LEU A 120 5.85 -5.83 0.03
C LEU A 120 5.75 -7.00 -0.94
N THR A 121 6.84 -7.32 -1.65
CA THR A 121 6.90 -8.46 -2.56
C THR A 121 6.63 -9.78 -1.83
N GLY A 122 7.23 -9.95 -0.65
CA GLY A 122 7.03 -11.12 0.18
C GLY A 122 5.60 -11.29 0.70
N LEU A 123 4.88 -10.20 0.97
CA LEU A 123 3.46 -10.22 1.33
C LEU A 123 2.58 -10.51 0.11
N ARG A 124 2.83 -9.87 -1.03
CA ARG A 124 2.14 -10.12 -2.31
C ARG A 124 2.29 -11.56 -2.82
N ALA A 125 3.33 -12.26 -2.40
CA ALA A 125 3.52 -13.68 -2.72
C ALA A 125 2.63 -14.62 -1.89
N ILE A 126 1.95 -14.14 -0.84
CA ILE A 126 1.04 -14.95 -0.02
C ILE A 126 -0.31 -15.05 -0.74
N PRO A 127 -0.77 -16.27 -1.11
CA PRO A 127 -2.09 -16.43 -1.72
C PRO A 127 -3.21 -15.94 -0.79
N ASN A 128 -4.28 -15.39 -1.35
CA ASN A 128 -5.44 -14.89 -0.62
C ASN A 128 -5.12 -13.80 0.44
N LEU A 129 -4.14 -12.94 0.17
CA LEU A 129 -3.84 -11.75 0.95
C LEU A 129 -3.96 -10.53 0.04
N ASN A 130 -4.76 -9.53 0.41
CA ASN A 130 -4.76 -8.25 -0.28
C ASN A 130 -3.68 -7.34 0.35
N VAL A 131 -2.76 -6.84 -0.47
CA VAL A 131 -1.69 -5.94 -0.03
C VAL A 131 -1.93 -4.56 -0.62
N PHE A 132 -2.37 -3.63 0.23
CA PHE A 132 -2.64 -2.25 -0.14
C PHE A 132 -1.44 -1.35 0.18
N ARG A 133 -1.11 -0.48 -0.76
CA ARG A 133 -0.14 0.60 -0.57
C ARG A 133 -0.70 1.90 -1.11
N PRO A 134 -1.56 2.59 -0.33
CA PRO A 134 -2.24 3.80 -0.76
C PRO A 134 -1.31 5.00 -0.90
N ALA A 135 -1.59 5.87 -1.88
CA ALA A 135 -0.78 7.03 -2.23
C ALA A 135 -1.14 8.28 -1.41
N ASP A 136 -2.39 8.40 -0.95
CA ASP A 136 -2.89 9.54 -0.20
C ASP A 136 -3.97 9.16 0.82
N ILE A 137 -4.57 10.16 1.44
CA ILE A 137 -5.63 9.97 2.43
C ILE A 137 -6.88 9.33 1.84
N ASN A 138 -7.26 9.67 0.60
CA ASN A 138 -8.44 9.11 -0.04
C ASN A 138 -8.24 7.64 -0.35
N GLU A 139 -7.12 7.29 -1.00
CA GLU A 139 -6.79 5.88 -1.22
C GLU A 139 -6.71 5.10 0.10
N THR A 140 -6.23 5.73 1.19
CA THR A 140 -6.21 5.10 2.51
C THR A 140 -7.62 4.77 2.98
N PHE A 141 -8.59 5.70 2.88
CA PHE A 141 -9.98 5.43 3.23
C PHE A 141 -10.60 4.36 2.34
N GLU A 142 -10.36 4.42 1.04
CA GLU A 142 -10.85 3.46 0.06
C GLU A 142 -10.32 2.04 0.33
N CYS A 143 -9.03 1.91 0.63
CA CYS A 143 -8.40 0.63 1.01
C CYS A 143 -8.97 0.07 2.33
N TRP A 144 -9.20 0.94 3.33
CA TRP A 144 -9.85 0.53 4.57
C TRP A 144 -11.28 0.05 4.33
N GLU A 145 -12.05 0.73 3.48
CA GLU A 145 -13.41 0.31 3.10
C GLU A 145 -13.40 -1.09 2.48
N ILE A 146 -12.47 -1.35 1.55
CA ILE A 146 -12.30 -2.66 0.91
C ILE A 146 -11.93 -3.72 1.96
N ALA A 147 -10.97 -3.42 2.84
CA ALA A 147 -10.54 -4.33 3.90
C ALA A 147 -11.69 -4.67 4.87
N LEU A 148 -12.54 -3.69 5.20
CA LEU A 148 -13.71 -3.89 6.06
C LEU A 148 -14.84 -4.67 5.36
N LYS A 149 -14.95 -4.60 4.04
CA LYS A 149 -15.93 -5.38 3.24
C LYS A 149 -15.43 -6.80 2.93
N SER A 150 -14.12 -7.05 2.96
CA SER A 150 -13.54 -8.37 2.67
C SER A 150 -13.88 -9.35 3.78
N GLU A 151 -14.63 -10.42 3.47
CA GLU A 151 -15.07 -11.38 4.47
C GLU A 151 -14.09 -12.56 4.66
N ASN A 152 -13.52 -13.05 3.56
CA ASN A 152 -12.70 -14.26 3.52
C ASN A 152 -11.25 -14.01 3.06
N THR A 153 -10.80 -12.76 3.12
CA THR A 153 -9.46 -12.36 2.67
C THR A 153 -8.89 -11.35 3.66
N PRO A 154 -7.78 -11.64 4.33
CA PRO A 154 -7.09 -10.66 5.16
C PRO A 154 -6.49 -9.54 4.31
N SER A 155 -6.26 -8.41 4.93
CA SER A 155 -5.72 -7.21 4.29
C SER A 155 -4.49 -6.71 5.02
N ALA A 156 -3.43 -6.38 4.27
CA ALA A 156 -2.26 -5.67 4.75
C ALA A 156 -2.23 -4.28 4.13
N ILE A 157 -2.21 -3.23 4.95
CA ILE A 157 -2.22 -1.83 4.50
C ILE A 157 -0.88 -1.22 4.86
N ALA A 158 -0.03 -0.95 3.86
CA ALA A 158 1.28 -0.34 4.02
C ALA A 158 1.18 1.19 3.89
N LEU A 159 1.58 1.91 4.93
CA LEU A 159 1.44 3.36 5.04
C LEU A 159 2.80 4.04 5.18
N SER A 160 2.98 5.17 4.53
CA SER A 160 4.20 5.96 4.59
C SER A 160 4.42 6.59 5.98
N ARG A 161 5.69 6.81 6.35
CA ARG A 161 6.07 7.66 7.48
C ARG A 161 5.99 9.14 7.10
N GLN A 162 6.46 9.46 5.89
CA GLN A 162 6.47 10.83 5.40
C GLN A 162 5.06 11.31 5.04
N LYS A 163 4.88 12.62 5.10
CA LYS A 163 3.65 13.27 4.65
C LYS A 163 3.54 13.15 3.13
N VAL A 164 2.36 12.85 2.66
CA VAL A 164 1.99 12.81 1.24
C VAL A 164 0.99 13.93 0.92
N PRO A 165 1.04 14.52 -0.27
CA PRO A 165 0.04 15.48 -0.71
C PRO A 165 -1.28 14.77 -1.00
N TYR A 166 -2.32 15.57 -1.09
CA TYR A 166 -3.61 15.15 -1.59
C TYR A 166 -3.54 15.07 -3.13
N ILE A 167 -3.53 13.87 -3.68
CA ILE A 167 -3.28 13.63 -5.11
C ILE A 167 -4.55 13.75 -5.93
N ASN A 168 -5.67 13.27 -5.39
CA ASN A 168 -6.91 13.16 -6.14
C ASN A 168 -8.07 13.90 -5.48
N PRO A 169 -8.32 15.18 -5.83
CA PRO A 169 -9.40 15.98 -5.27
C PRO A 169 -10.79 15.58 -5.77
N SER A 170 -10.96 14.40 -6.39
CA SER A 170 -12.26 14.04 -6.94
C SER A 170 -13.30 13.84 -5.85
N ASN A 171 -14.42 14.55 -5.98
CA ASN A 171 -15.64 14.35 -5.20
C ASN A 171 -16.43 13.10 -5.64
N SER A 172 -15.76 12.11 -6.27
CA SER A 172 -16.39 10.86 -6.67
C SER A 172 -16.79 10.07 -5.43
N LYS A 173 -17.99 9.53 -5.44
CA LYS A 173 -18.48 8.58 -4.43
C LYS A 173 -18.01 7.16 -4.72
N GLU A 174 -17.37 6.92 -5.86
CA GLU A 174 -16.87 5.60 -6.24
C GLU A 174 -15.52 5.34 -5.59
N ASN A 175 -15.37 4.14 -5.03
CA ASN A 175 -14.10 3.66 -4.51
C ASN A 175 -13.20 3.26 -5.69
N LYS A 176 -12.19 4.09 -5.99
CA LYS A 176 -11.28 3.88 -7.11
C LYS A 176 -10.32 2.72 -6.89
N CYS A 177 -9.99 2.43 -5.63
CA CYS A 177 -9.09 1.34 -5.25
C CYS A 177 -9.74 -0.03 -5.41
N GLU A 178 -11.07 -0.13 -5.57
CA GLU A 178 -11.81 -1.42 -5.63
C GLU A 178 -11.34 -2.31 -6.79
N LYS A 179 -10.89 -1.71 -7.89
CA LYS A 179 -10.33 -2.44 -9.04
C LYS A 179 -8.81 -2.69 -8.95
N GLY A 180 -8.17 -2.22 -7.88
CA GLY A 180 -6.75 -2.43 -7.61
C GLY A 180 -5.80 -1.50 -8.33
N ALA A 181 -6.19 -0.89 -9.44
CA ALA A 181 -5.47 0.17 -10.15
C ALA A 181 -6.44 1.07 -10.92
N TYR A 182 -6.06 2.33 -11.10
CA TYR A 182 -6.85 3.29 -11.87
C TYR A 182 -5.97 4.42 -12.43
N VAL A 183 -6.45 5.09 -13.48
CA VAL A 183 -5.76 6.26 -14.06
C VAL A 183 -5.94 7.47 -13.17
N VAL A 184 -4.82 8.04 -12.68
CA VAL A 184 -4.80 9.27 -11.88
C VAL A 184 -4.81 10.50 -12.78
N ASN A 185 -3.95 10.51 -13.79
CA ASN A 185 -3.83 11.62 -14.74
C ASN A 185 -3.41 11.13 -16.12
N LEU A 186 -3.89 11.82 -17.14
CA LEU A 186 -3.65 11.52 -18.54
C LEU A 186 -3.41 12.84 -19.31
N THR A 187 -2.28 12.95 -20.01
CA THR A 187 -1.94 14.17 -20.76
C THR A 187 -2.47 14.18 -22.20
N SER A 188 -2.81 13.00 -22.75
CA SER A 188 -3.37 12.80 -24.11
C SER A 188 -4.10 11.48 -24.20
N HIS A 189 -4.97 11.30 -25.20
CA HIS A 189 -5.66 10.03 -25.46
C HIS A 189 -4.72 8.89 -25.83
N GLU A 190 -3.56 9.20 -26.46
CA GLU A 190 -2.50 8.24 -26.74
C GLU A 190 -1.25 8.63 -25.97
N SER A 191 -0.74 7.73 -25.15
CA SER A 191 0.43 7.98 -24.31
C SER A 191 1.67 7.27 -24.86
N ASN A 192 2.79 7.98 -24.94
CA ASN A 192 4.08 7.38 -25.23
C ASN A 192 4.57 6.52 -24.06
N VAL A 193 4.21 6.93 -22.83
CA VAL A 193 4.67 6.35 -21.57
C VAL A 193 3.51 6.14 -20.61
N THR A 194 3.42 4.97 -19.99
CA THR A 194 2.54 4.70 -18.85
C THR A 194 3.39 4.54 -17.59
N LEU A 195 3.25 5.48 -16.65
CA LEU A 195 3.89 5.45 -15.34
C LEU A 195 2.94 4.75 -14.37
N VAL A 196 3.33 3.60 -13.84
CA VAL A 196 2.53 2.83 -12.88
C VAL A 196 3.23 2.86 -11.53
N ALA A 197 2.57 3.35 -10.50
CA ALA A 197 3.16 3.49 -9.18
C ALA A 197 2.20 3.07 -8.06
N SER A 198 2.72 2.82 -6.88
CA SER A 198 1.95 2.65 -5.65
C SER A 198 2.50 3.54 -4.53
N GLY A 199 1.67 3.84 -3.54
CA GLY A 199 2.10 4.61 -2.37
C GLY A 199 2.68 5.98 -2.75
N THR A 200 3.74 6.37 -2.05
CA THR A 200 4.37 7.69 -2.23
C THR A 200 4.94 7.93 -3.63
N GLU A 201 5.23 6.88 -4.39
CA GLU A 201 5.78 7.01 -5.74
C GLU A 201 4.74 7.46 -6.77
N VAL A 202 3.44 7.48 -6.43
CA VAL A 202 2.41 8.10 -7.30
C VAL A 202 2.62 9.61 -7.42
N GLU A 203 2.96 10.30 -6.32
CA GLU A 203 3.35 11.73 -6.37
C GLU A 203 4.58 11.93 -7.26
N LEU A 204 5.58 11.06 -7.11
CA LEU A 204 6.80 11.12 -7.93
C LEU A 204 6.47 10.90 -9.41
N ALA A 205 5.58 9.96 -9.74
CA ALA A 205 5.13 9.72 -11.12
C ALA A 205 4.44 10.96 -11.72
N LEU A 206 3.63 11.68 -10.95
CA LEU A 206 2.99 12.92 -11.41
C LEU A 206 4.03 14.02 -11.71
N LYS A 207 5.04 14.19 -10.85
CA LYS A 207 6.12 15.15 -11.08
C LYS A 207 6.97 14.79 -12.31
N VAL A 208 7.23 13.50 -12.52
CA VAL A 208 7.89 13.00 -13.74
C VAL A 208 7.02 13.27 -14.98
N GLN A 209 5.70 13.07 -14.89
CA GLN A 209 4.76 13.39 -15.96
C GLN A 209 4.84 14.86 -16.37
N ASP A 210 4.90 15.79 -15.41
CA ASP A 210 5.03 17.22 -15.70
C ASP A 210 6.32 17.51 -16.47
N LYS A 211 7.45 16.93 -16.06
CA LYS A 211 8.73 17.08 -16.77
C LYS A 211 8.73 16.44 -18.17
N LEU A 212 8.06 15.30 -18.33
CA LEU A 212 7.91 14.67 -19.66
C LEU A 212 7.07 15.55 -20.59
N LYS A 213 6.00 16.17 -20.07
CA LYS A 213 5.14 17.11 -20.82
C LYS A 213 5.92 18.34 -21.32
N GLU A 214 6.84 18.89 -20.53
CA GLU A 214 7.75 19.98 -20.94
C GLU A 214 8.60 19.58 -22.15
N ASN A 215 8.86 18.29 -22.33
CA ASN A 215 9.61 17.72 -23.46
C ASN A 215 8.72 17.16 -24.58
N ASN A 216 7.42 17.51 -24.61
CA ASN A 216 6.41 17.02 -25.57
C ASN A 216 6.24 15.49 -25.57
N ILE A 217 6.49 14.83 -24.44
CA ILE A 217 6.26 13.40 -24.26
C ILE A 217 4.93 13.21 -23.53
N HIS A 218 3.95 12.64 -24.22
CA HIS A 218 2.64 12.33 -23.64
C HIS A 218 2.73 11.12 -22.72
N SER A 219 2.12 11.22 -21.55
CA SER A 219 2.18 10.15 -20.58
C SER A 219 0.89 10.01 -19.78
N LYS A 220 0.70 8.83 -19.22
CA LYS A 220 -0.39 8.43 -18.33
C LYS A 220 0.19 8.03 -16.99
N VAL A 221 -0.42 8.48 -15.90
CA VAL A 221 -0.08 8.06 -14.53
C VAL A 221 -1.18 7.17 -14.00
N VAL A 222 -0.79 6.00 -13.53
CA VAL A 222 -1.65 4.97 -12.94
C VAL A 222 -1.25 4.79 -11.48
N SER A 223 -2.19 4.90 -10.56
CA SER A 223 -2.03 4.38 -9.20
C SER A 223 -2.46 2.92 -9.15
N MET A 224 -1.63 2.08 -8.56
CA MET A 224 -1.89 0.65 -8.35
C MET A 224 -1.78 0.32 -6.85
N PRO A 225 -2.76 0.73 -6.04
CA PRO A 225 -2.75 0.49 -4.60
C PRO A 225 -2.84 -0.99 -4.21
N CYS A 226 -3.38 -1.87 -5.08
CA CYS A 226 -3.50 -3.31 -4.77
C CYS A 226 -3.37 -4.17 -6.03
N MET A 227 -2.24 -4.86 -6.16
CA MET A 227 -1.96 -5.75 -7.30
C MET A 227 -2.93 -6.93 -7.38
N GLU A 228 -3.30 -7.52 -6.24
CA GLU A 228 -4.15 -8.71 -6.15
C GLU A 228 -5.57 -8.45 -6.64
N LEU A 229 -6.08 -7.23 -6.44
CA LEU A 229 -7.38 -6.80 -6.98
C LEU A 229 -7.30 -6.48 -8.46
N PHE A 230 -6.22 -5.84 -8.90
CA PHE A 230 -6.00 -5.56 -10.32
C PHE A 230 -5.85 -6.83 -11.16
N ASP A 231 -5.13 -7.82 -10.67
CA ASP A 231 -4.94 -9.11 -11.37
C ASP A 231 -6.26 -9.85 -11.63
N LYS A 232 -7.26 -9.65 -10.76
CA LYS A 232 -8.60 -10.24 -10.90
C LYS A 232 -9.50 -9.51 -11.92
N GLN A 233 -9.07 -8.35 -12.42
CA GLN A 233 -9.88 -7.59 -13.37
C GLN A 233 -9.92 -8.26 -14.76
N PRO A 234 -10.98 -8.00 -15.54
CA PRO A 234 -11.06 -8.44 -16.94
C PRO A 234 -9.86 -7.94 -17.76
N GLU A 235 -9.46 -8.73 -18.75
CA GLU A 235 -8.29 -8.42 -19.60
C GLU A 235 -8.43 -7.07 -20.32
N ASP A 236 -9.64 -6.71 -20.76
CA ASP A 236 -9.89 -5.43 -21.41
C ASP A 236 -9.61 -4.24 -20.46
N TYR A 237 -10.01 -4.35 -19.18
CA TYR A 237 -9.69 -3.34 -18.17
C TYR A 237 -8.20 -3.23 -17.95
N LYS A 238 -7.49 -4.37 -17.83
CA LYS A 238 -6.03 -4.39 -17.64
C LYS A 238 -5.29 -3.78 -18.82
N LYS A 239 -5.76 -4.04 -20.04
CA LYS A 239 -5.19 -3.44 -21.27
C LYS A 239 -5.41 -1.95 -21.35
N ASP A 240 -6.60 -1.46 -20.96
CA ASP A 240 -6.92 -0.04 -20.92
C ASP A 240 -6.06 0.71 -19.90
N ILE A 241 -5.90 0.14 -18.70
CA ILE A 241 -5.07 0.74 -17.64
C ILE A 241 -3.60 0.77 -18.04
N LEU A 242 -3.04 -0.36 -18.54
CA LEU A 242 -1.60 -0.47 -18.83
C LEU A 242 -1.21 0.07 -20.21
N GLU A 243 -2.19 0.25 -21.13
CA GLU A 243 -1.97 0.78 -22.47
C GLU A 243 -0.84 0.06 -23.24
N GLU A 244 -1.16 -1.09 -23.85
CA GLU A 244 -0.19 -2.05 -24.38
C GLU A 244 0.85 -1.49 -25.36
N ASN A 245 0.53 -0.39 -26.05
CA ASN A 245 1.42 0.25 -27.03
C ASN A 245 2.35 1.31 -26.40
N SER A 246 2.17 1.65 -25.14
CA SER A 246 3.02 2.61 -24.43
C SER A 246 4.24 1.95 -23.78
N LEU A 247 5.27 2.75 -23.52
CA LEU A 247 6.40 2.33 -22.69
C LEU A 247 5.96 2.27 -21.21
N ILE A 248 5.81 1.07 -20.67
CA ILE A 248 5.39 0.90 -19.28
C ILE A 248 6.60 1.03 -18.34
N ILE A 249 6.54 1.99 -17.43
CA ILE A 249 7.53 2.21 -16.38
C ILE A 249 6.85 2.07 -15.03
N THR A 250 7.29 1.12 -14.21
CA THR A 250 6.79 0.96 -12.85
C THR A 250 7.70 1.63 -11.84
N LEU A 251 7.12 2.20 -10.78
CA LEU A 251 7.83 2.97 -9.75
C LEU A 251 7.39 2.50 -8.37
N GLU A 252 8.30 1.91 -7.60
CA GLU A 252 8.07 1.56 -6.19
C GLU A 252 9.39 1.56 -5.43
N ALA A 253 9.44 2.23 -4.28
CA ALA A 253 10.60 2.22 -3.39
C ALA A 253 10.70 0.91 -2.60
N GLY A 254 10.93 -0.18 -3.32
CA GLY A 254 11.03 -1.56 -2.85
C GLY A 254 11.49 -2.48 -3.96
N SER A 255 11.51 -3.80 -3.68
CA SER A 255 11.93 -4.81 -4.66
C SER A 255 11.04 -4.82 -5.90
N VAL A 256 11.67 -4.84 -7.07
CA VAL A 256 10.97 -4.81 -8.36
C VAL A 256 10.32 -6.14 -8.76
N MET A 257 10.52 -7.22 -8.01
CA MET A 257 10.11 -8.57 -8.40
C MET A 257 8.60 -8.68 -8.67
N SER A 258 7.75 -8.10 -7.83
CA SER A 258 6.29 -8.19 -8.01
C SER A 258 5.77 -7.39 -9.21
N TRP A 259 6.57 -6.47 -9.75
CA TRP A 259 6.23 -5.64 -10.89
C TRP A 259 6.56 -6.25 -12.26
N GLN A 260 7.38 -7.32 -12.29
CA GLN A 260 7.87 -7.94 -13.53
C GLN A 260 6.74 -8.37 -14.49
N LYS A 261 5.62 -8.82 -13.95
CA LYS A 261 4.47 -9.28 -14.74
C LYS A 261 3.73 -8.17 -15.49
N TYR A 262 3.93 -6.91 -15.13
CA TYR A 262 3.23 -5.76 -15.72
C TYR A 262 4.02 -5.08 -16.83
N ILE A 263 5.33 -5.32 -16.90
CA ILE A 263 6.15 -4.80 -17.99
C ILE A 263 6.17 -5.75 -19.17
N LYS A 264 6.19 -5.18 -20.38
CA LYS A 264 6.34 -5.89 -21.62
C LYS A 264 7.73 -5.59 -22.24
N ASN A 265 8.01 -6.09 -23.43
CA ASN A 265 9.33 -6.14 -24.09
C ASN A 265 10.18 -4.85 -24.03
N LYS A 266 9.58 -3.67 -23.87
CA LYS A 266 10.30 -2.38 -23.78
C LYS A 266 10.19 -1.70 -22.42
N GLY A 267 9.36 -2.22 -21.50
CA GLY A 267 9.14 -1.63 -20.18
C GLY A 267 10.33 -1.74 -19.25
N ALA A 268 10.26 -1.03 -18.13
CA ALA A 268 11.25 -1.11 -17.06
C ALA A 268 10.59 -0.96 -15.68
N ASN A 269 11.17 -1.63 -14.68
CA ASN A 269 10.82 -1.46 -13.28
C ASN A 269 11.91 -0.62 -12.62
N LEU A 270 11.52 0.49 -11.98
CA LEU A 270 12.39 1.35 -11.20
C LEU A 270 12.06 1.16 -9.73
N GLY A 271 12.99 0.58 -8.99
CA GLY A 271 12.84 0.23 -7.59
C GLY A 271 14.19 0.02 -6.92
N ILE A 272 14.22 -0.79 -5.88
CA ILE A 272 15.40 -0.97 -5.03
C ILE A 272 15.70 -2.46 -4.88
N ASP A 273 16.90 -2.88 -5.31
CA ASP A 273 17.39 -4.27 -5.22
C ASP A 273 18.57 -4.40 -4.25
N LYS A 274 18.75 -3.44 -3.35
CA LYS A 274 19.79 -3.40 -2.32
C LYS A 274 19.18 -2.97 -1.00
N PHE A 275 19.87 -3.23 0.11
CA PHE A 275 19.48 -2.64 1.39
C PHE A 275 19.55 -1.13 1.35
N GLY A 276 18.71 -0.48 2.17
CA GLY A 276 18.63 0.96 2.27
C GLY A 276 19.88 1.60 2.91
N GLU A 277 19.81 2.91 3.08
CA GLU A 277 20.91 3.73 3.63
C GLU A 277 20.37 4.72 4.66
N SER A 278 21.20 5.07 5.65
CA SER A 278 20.85 6.04 6.69
C SER A 278 21.20 7.45 6.26
N ALA A 279 20.18 8.21 5.85
CA ALA A 279 20.29 9.63 5.49
C ALA A 279 18.88 10.26 5.47
N PRO A 280 18.75 11.61 5.35
CA PRO A 280 17.46 12.23 5.07
C PRO A 280 16.79 11.62 3.85
N TYR A 281 15.51 11.33 3.92
CA TYR A 281 14.81 10.49 2.93
C TYR A 281 14.99 10.95 1.48
N LYS A 282 15.05 12.27 1.22
CA LYS A 282 15.27 12.82 -0.13
C LYS A 282 16.64 12.45 -0.70
N GLU A 283 17.66 12.39 0.15
CA GLU A 283 19.00 11.97 -0.23
C GLU A 283 19.05 10.48 -0.52
N VAL A 284 18.32 9.67 0.30
CA VAL A 284 18.20 8.23 0.06
C VAL A 284 17.51 7.95 -1.28
N TYR A 285 16.40 8.63 -1.59
CA TYR A 285 15.74 8.50 -2.90
C TYR A 285 16.66 8.87 -4.06
N LYS A 286 17.40 9.96 -3.94
CA LYS A 286 18.39 10.38 -4.96
C LYS A 286 19.51 9.35 -5.11
N HIS A 287 20.03 8.81 -4.01
CA HIS A 287 21.06 7.75 -4.03
C HIS A 287 20.60 6.53 -4.85
N PHE A 288 19.36 6.11 -4.66
CA PHE A 288 18.76 4.99 -5.40
C PHE A 288 18.21 5.34 -6.79
N LYS A 289 18.50 6.54 -7.30
CA LYS A 289 18.03 7.00 -8.63
C LYS A 289 16.50 7.06 -8.77
N LEU A 290 15.81 7.25 -7.66
CA LEU A 290 14.36 7.48 -7.59
C LEU A 290 14.06 8.98 -7.42
N SER A 291 14.79 9.85 -8.16
CA SER A 291 14.49 11.28 -8.26
C SER A 291 13.73 11.59 -9.55
N GLU A 292 13.00 12.70 -9.57
CA GLU A 292 12.28 13.18 -10.77
C GLU A 292 13.21 13.29 -11.99
N GLU A 293 14.42 13.81 -11.77
CA GLU A 293 15.42 14.00 -12.82
C GLU A 293 15.97 12.66 -13.35
N ASP A 294 16.38 11.76 -12.43
CA ASP A 294 16.93 10.46 -12.81
C ASP A 294 15.91 9.65 -13.62
N ILE A 295 14.64 9.63 -13.17
CA ILE A 295 13.57 8.90 -13.84
C ILE A 295 13.25 9.51 -15.20
N THR A 296 13.15 10.84 -15.29
CA THR A 296 12.86 11.53 -16.56
C THR A 296 13.97 11.26 -17.57
N ASN A 297 15.22 11.38 -17.18
CA ASN A 297 16.39 11.09 -18.05
C ASN A 297 16.41 9.62 -18.50
N PHE A 298 16.08 8.69 -17.60
CA PHE A 298 15.98 7.27 -17.93
C PHE A 298 14.93 7.03 -19.00
N ILE A 299 13.72 7.60 -18.85
CA ILE A 299 12.61 7.45 -19.79
C ILE A 299 12.96 8.03 -21.14
N GLN A 300 13.53 9.24 -21.20
CA GLN A 300 13.93 9.89 -22.43
C GLN A 300 14.98 9.08 -23.20
N LYS A 301 15.94 8.46 -22.48
CA LYS A 301 16.92 7.55 -23.09
C LYS A 301 16.22 6.33 -23.65
N LYS A 302 15.31 5.73 -22.89
CA LYS A 302 14.59 4.49 -23.25
C LYS A 302 13.67 4.65 -24.45
N LEU A 303 13.09 5.84 -24.65
CA LEU A 303 12.26 6.15 -25.83
C LEU A 303 13.08 6.34 -27.13
N ARG A 304 14.40 6.53 -27.03
CA ARG A 304 15.32 6.67 -28.19
C ARG A 304 15.91 5.32 -28.66
N GLU A 305 15.83 4.30 -27.79
CA GLU A 305 16.25 2.92 -28.09
C GLU A 305 15.18 2.17 -28.91
#